data_d181c8b9c0400343ecc4bb52f4ac1177
#
_entry.id   d181c8b9c0400343ecc4bb52f4ac1177
#
_cell.length_a   1.000
_cell.length_b   1.000
_cell.length_c   1.000
_cell.angle_alpha   90.00
_cell.angle_beta   90.00
_cell.angle_gamma   90.00
#
_symmetry.space_group_name_H-M   'P 1'
#
loop_
_entity.id
_entity.type
_entity.pdbx_description
1 polymer ?
#
loop_
_entity_poly.entity_id
_entity_poly.type
_entity_poly.pdbx_seq_one_letter_code
_entity_poly.pdbx_strand_id
1 'polypeptide(L)'
;MYKITDDPEIHCLECGGPIYGRPDKKFCSPCCKNKYHGHLRHAREKVRSKEMDILVQNYSILETALCLNGGHGSIAAMERMGFRPEYVTQVIKKGKHLEYRCFDFAYSICGDKISGLRKLG
;
A
#
# COMPACT_ATOMS: atom_id res chain seq x y z
N MET A 1 -15.31 -1.06 -45.50
CA MET A 1 -15.11 -0.96 -44.75
C MET A 1 -15.12 -1.07 -44.09
N TYR A 2 -14.93 -1.38 -44.19
CA TYR A 2 -14.75 -1.56 -43.30
C TYR A 2 -15.12 -1.62 -42.53
N LYS A 3 -15.25 -2.21 -42.35
CA LYS A 3 -15.57 -2.26 -41.54
C LYS A 3 -15.46 -1.95 -40.59
N ILE A 4 -15.43 -1.80 -40.65
CA ILE A 4 -15.13 -1.35 -39.80
C ILE A 4 -15.14 -1.19 -38.74
N THR A 5 -15.33 -0.97 -38.87
CA THR A 5 -15.19 -0.81 -37.78
C THR A 5 -16.00 -1.13 -36.65
N ASP A 6 -16.72 -1.99 -36.65
CA ASP A 6 -17.27 -2.62 -35.46
C ASP A 6 -16.23 -3.47 -34.79
N ASP A 7 -15.19 -2.78 -34.41
CA ASP A 7 -14.12 -3.39 -33.66
C ASP A 7 -14.66 -3.78 -32.29
N PRO A 8 -14.68 -5.08 -31.94
CA PRO A 8 -15.18 -5.53 -30.65
C PRO A 8 -14.38 -5.01 -29.46
N GLU A 9 -13.23 -4.40 -29.72
CA GLU A 9 -12.42 -3.80 -28.69
C GLU A 9 -12.89 -2.42 -28.25
N ILE A 10 -13.80 -1.81 -29.01
CA ILE A 10 -14.31 -0.48 -28.69
C ILE A 10 -15.59 -0.60 -27.89
N HIS A 11 -15.42 -0.87 -26.62
CA HIS A 11 -16.51 -0.96 -25.66
C HIS A 11 -16.28 -0.05 -24.46
N CYS A 12 -17.36 0.40 -23.86
CA CYS A 12 -17.27 1.21 -22.66
C CYS A 12 -16.65 0.41 -21.53
N LEU A 13 -15.67 0.98 -20.87
CA LEU A 13 -14.97 0.29 -19.77
C LEU A 13 -15.85 0.13 -18.53
N GLU A 14 -16.92 0.92 -18.41
CA GLU A 14 -17.81 0.82 -17.26
C GLU A 14 -18.98 -0.11 -17.52
N CYS A 15 -19.75 0.13 -18.58
CA CYS A 15 -20.97 -0.64 -18.81
C CYS A 15 -20.82 -1.77 -19.84
N GLY A 16 -19.70 -1.80 -20.57
CA GLY A 16 -19.47 -2.82 -21.59
C GLY A 16 -20.25 -2.62 -22.88
N GLY A 17 -21.02 -1.57 -22.98
CA GLY A 17 -21.81 -1.27 -24.17
C GLY A 17 -20.96 -0.71 -25.30
N PRO A 18 -21.51 -0.70 -26.52
CA PRO A 18 -20.78 -0.18 -27.67
C PRO A 18 -20.54 1.31 -27.56
N ILE A 19 -19.40 1.76 -28.07
CA ILE A 19 -19.06 3.17 -28.12
C ILE A 19 -19.16 3.65 -29.55
N TYR A 20 -19.84 4.77 -29.73
CA TYR A 20 -19.98 5.42 -31.04
C TYR A 20 -19.18 6.72 -31.00
N GLY A 21 -18.56 7.07 -32.09
CA GLY A 21 -17.81 8.29 -32.24
C GLY A 21 -16.33 8.02 -32.46
N ARG A 22 -15.47 8.80 -31.79
CA ARG A 22 -14.03 8.70 -32.02
C ARG A 22 -13.46 7.39 -31.50
N PRO A 23 -12.47 6.80 -32.22
CA PRO A 23 -11.90 5.51 -31.81
C PRO A 23 -11.09 5.57 -30.51
N ASP A 24 -10.68 6.75 -30.06
CA ASP A 24 -9.95 6.92 -28.81
C ASP A 24 -10.87 7.03 -27.58
N LYS A 25 -12.16 6.97 -27.81
CA LYS A 25 -13.14 7.10 -26.73
C LYS A 25 -13.21 5.81 -25.93
N LYS A 26 -13.13 5.93 -24.62
CA LYS A 26 -13.12 4.77 -23.71
C LYS A 26 -14.46 4.56 -23.00
N PHE A 27 -15.33 5.55 -22.99
CA PHE A 27 -16.61 5.49 -22.30
C PHE A 27 -17.73 5.98 -23.20
N CYS A 28 -18.91 5.38 -23.03
CA CYS A 28 -20.06 5.76 -23.86
C CYS A 28 -20.65 7.11 -23.45
N SER A 29 -20.41 7.56 -22.22
CA SER A 29 -20.94 8.82 -21.72
C SER A 29 -20.07 9.35 -20.60
N PRO A 30 -20.14 10.66 -20.27
CA PRO A 30 -19.46 11.20 -19.09
C PRO A 30 -19.92 10.54 -17.79
N CYS A 31 -21.14 10.07 -17.73
CA CYS A 31 -21.66 9.37 -16.56
C CYS A 31 -20.88 8.08 -16.31
N CYS A 32 -20.68 7.28 -17.34
CA CYS A 32 -19.89 6.03 -17.22
C CYS A 32 -18.44 6.32 -16.86
N LYS A 33 -17.87 7.38 -17.43
CA LYS A 33 -16.50 7.80 -17.10
C LYS A 33 -16.38 8.13 -15.62
N ASN A 34 -17.31 8.87 -15.07
CA ASN A 34 -17.29 9.26 -13.67
C ASN A 34 -17.47 8.03 -12.75
N LYS A 35 -18.36 7.13 -13.10
CA LYS A 35 -18.57 5.90 -12.34
C LYS A 35 -17.32 5.02 -12.31
N TYR A 36 -16.67 4.86 -13.45
CA TYR A 36 -15.46 4.05 -13.56
C TYR A 36 -14.34 4.61 -12.69
N HIS A 37 -14.09 5.91 -12.78
CA HIS A 37 -13.07 6.56 -11.95
C HIS A 37 -13.41 6.51 -10.47
N GLY A 38 -14.69 6.61 -10.13
CA GLY A 38 -15.16 6.46 -8.76
C GLY A 38 -14.87 5.08 -8.20
N HIS A 39 -15.14 4.04 -8.98
CA HIS A 39 -14.86 2.66 -8.58
C HIS A 39 -13.37 2.42 -8.37
N LEU A 40 -12.53 2.93 -9.27
CA LEU A 40 -11.07 2.80 -9.13
C LEU A 40 -10.56 3.51 -7.88
N ARG A 41 -11.05 4.72 -7.63
CA ARG A 41 -10.65 5.49 -6.44
C ARG A 41 -11.05 4.76 -5.17
N HIS A 42 -12.25 4.23 -5.13
CA HIS A 42 -12.75 3.48 -3.97
C HIS A 42 -11.90 2.25 -3.70
N ALA A 43 -11.55 1.51 -4.75
CA ALA A 43 -10.68 0.34 -4.62
C ALA A 43 -9.30 0.72 -4.10
N ARG A 44 -8.72 1.81 -4.58
CA ARG A 44 -7.43 2.30 -4.10
C ARG A 44 -7.47 2.71 -2.64
N GLU A 45 -8.52 3.37 -2.23
CA GLU A 45 -8.70 3.79 -0.84
C GLU A 45 -8.82 2.58 0.09
N LYS A 46 -9.51 1.54 -0.35
CA LYS A 46 -9.66 0.32 0.44
C LYS A 46 -8.31 -0.37 0.64
N VAL A 47 -7.48 -0.46 -0.40
CA VAL A 47 -6.15 -1.05 -0.30
C VAL A 47 -5.26 -0.23 0.63
N ARG A 48 -5.25 1.09 0.48
CA ARG A 48 -4.46 1.97 1.33
C ARG A 48 -4.87 1.91 2.79
N SER A 49 -6.18 1.82 3.04
CA SER A 49 -6.69 1.70 4.41
C SER A 49 -6.18 0.42 5.07
N LYS A 50 -6.17 -0.69 4.33
CA LYS A 50 -5.68 -1.95 4.85
C LYS A 50 -4.19 -1.90 5.18
N GLU A 51 -3.38 -1.31 4.30
CA GLU A 51 -1.95 -1.14 4.54
C GLU A 51 -1.69 -0.21 5.73
N MET A 52 -2.46 0.86 5.84
CA MET A 52 -2.35 1.78 6.96
C MET A 52 -2.67 1.08 8.28
N ASP A 53 -3.67 0.23 8.31
CA ASP A 53 -4.02 -0.52 9.52
C ASP A 53 -2.86 -1.42 9.96
N ILE A 54 -2.19 -2.05 9.02
CA ILE A 54 -1.02 -2.88 9.32
C ILE A 54 0.11 -2.02 9.89
N LEU A 55 0.38 -0.87 9.29
CA LEU A 55 1.42 0.05 9.76
C LEU A 55 1.12 0.59 11.14
N VAL A 56 -0.13 0.95 11.43
CA VAL A 56 -0.54 1.42 12.75
C VAL A 56 -0.38 0.31 13.79
N GLN A 57 -0.70 -0.92 13.44
CA GLN A 57 -0.49 -2.05 14.33
C GLN A 57 0.98 -2.28 14.60
N ASN A 58 1.82 -2.20 13.57
CA ASN A 58 3.28 -2.27 13.73
C ASN A 58 3.78 -1.19 14.67
N TYR A 59 3.28 0.02 14.52
CA TYR A 59 3.65 1.14 15.37
C TYR A 59 3.33 0.85 16.84
N SER A 60 2.14 0.36 17.11
CA SER A 60 1.72 0.02 18.47
C SER A 60 2.61 -1.08 19.09
N ILE A 61 2.99 -2.07 18.29
CA ILE A 61 3.84 -3.16 18.74
C ILE A 61 5.26 -2.65 19.01
N LEU A 62 5.78 -1.78 18.16
CA LEU A 62 7.10 -1.16 18.36
C LEU A 62 7.11 -0.30 19.62
N GLU A 63 6.06 0.44 19.86
CA GLU A 63 5.92 1.25 21.06
C GLU A 63 5.95 0.39 22.31
N THR A 64 5.22 -0.72 22.30
CA THR A 64 5.22 -1.68 23.40
C THR A 64 6.62 -2.28 23.61
N ALA A 65 7.29 -2.67 22.55
CA ALA A 65 8.64 -3.24 22.62
C ALA A 65 9.64 -2.23 23.21
N LEU A 66 9.51 -0.96 22.82
CA LEU A 66 10.40 0.08 23.36
C LEU A 66 10.17 0.26 24.85
N CYS A 67 8.92 0.27 25.29
CA CYS A 67 8.58 0.43 26.71
C CYS A 67 9.01 -0.77 27.56
N LEU A 68 8.85 -1.98 27.04
CA LEU A 68 9.11 -3.20 27.81
C LEU A 68 10.56 -3.66 27.72
N ASN A 69 11.17 -3.52 26.54
CA ASN A 69 12.49 -4.13 26.29
C ASN A 69 13.59 -3.10 26.02
N GLY A 70 13.28 -1.82 26.03
CA GLY A 70 14.27 -0.75 25.95
C GLY A 70 14.98 -0.62 24.62
N GLY A 71 14.38 -1.10 23.54
CA GLY A 71 14.94 -0.88 22.21
C GLY A 71 15.39 -2.11 21.47
N HIS A 72 15.18 -3.30 22.04
CA HIS A 72 15.43 -4.54 21.33
C HIS A 72 14.23 -5.48 21.46
N GLY A 73 14.16 -6.43 20.55
CA GLY A 73 13.10 -7.40 20.59
C GLY A 73 13.32 -8.51 19.59
N SER A 74 12.71 -9.67 19.87
CA SER A 74 12.69 -10.78 18.93
C SER A 74 11.61 -10.52 17.89
N ILE A 75 11.98 -10.62 16.61
CA ILE A 75 11.01 -10.46 15.52
C ILE A 75 9.93 -11.54 15.63
N ALA A 76 10.34 -12.79 15.95
CA ALA A 76 9.39 -13.90 16.09
C ALA A 76 8.33 -13.62 17.17
N ALA A 77 8.76 -13.08 18.30
CA ALA A 77 7.84 -12.74 19.38
C ALA A 77 6.89 -11.61 18.96
N MET A 78 7.42 -10.63 18.25
CA MET A 78 6.61 -9.50 17.77
C MET A 78 5.64 -9.94 16.68
N GLU A 79 6.04 -10.87 15.81
CA GLU A 79 5.17 -11.42 14.78
C GLU A 79 3.98 -12.15 15.39
N ARG A 80 4.16 -12.78 16.55
CA ARG A 80 3.04 -13.42 17.27
C ARG A 80 2.02 -12.39 17.76
N MET A 81 2.46 -11.15 17.94
CA MET A 81 1.57 -10.04 18.32
C MET A 81 0.91 -9.41 17.10
N GLY A 82 1.30 -9.81 15.90
CA GLY A 82 0.77 -9.26 14.67
C GLY A 82 1.73 -8.34 13.92
N PHE A 83 2.97 -8.26 14.35
CA PHE A 83 3.97 -7.42 13.67
C PHE A 83 4.30 -7.97 12.29
N ARG A 84 4.30 -7.09 11.32
CA ARG A 84 4.62 -7.42 9.93
C ARG A 84 5.89 -6.68 9.52
N PRO A 85 7.07 -7.32 9.62
CA PRO A 85 8.34 -6.63 9.38
C PRO A 85 8.53 -6.14 7.96
N GLU A 86 7.79 -6.70 7.00
CA GLU A 86 7.83 -6.26 5.61
C GLU A 86 7.12 -4.92 5.36
N TYR A 87 6.33 -4.43 6.34
CA TYR A 87 5.63 -3.15 6.22
C TYR A 87 6.37 -2.08 7.01
N VAL A 88 6.94 -1.12 6.29
CA VAL A 88 7.65 0.02 6.88
C VAL A 88 7.29 1.27 6.08
N THR A 89 7.44 2.44 6.71
CA THR A 89 7.17 3.70 6.02
C THR A 89 8.38 4.19 5.25
N GLN A 90 9.59 3.80 5.67
CA GLN A 90 10.81 4.23 5.01
C GLN A 90 11.94 3.26 5.30
N VAL A 91 12.85 3.11 4.34
CA VAL A 91 14.09 2.36 4.51
C VAL A 91 15.23 3.29 4.13
N ILE A 92 16.19 3.46 5.03
CA ILE A 92 17.35 4.33 4.81
C ILE A 92 18.61 3.49 4.85
N LYS A 93 19.45 3.65 3.84
CA LYS A 93 20.73 2.97 3.80
C LYS A 93 21.77 3.83 4.48
N LYS A 94 22.39 3.29 5.53
CA LYS A 94 23.46 3.97 6.26
C LYS A 94 24.72 3.09 6.24
N GLY A 95 25.64 3.35 5.30
CA GLY A 95 26.82 2.53 5.12
C GLY A 95 26.45 1.11 4.74
N LYS A 96 26.85 0.14 5.58
CA LYS A 96 26.54 -1.28 5.36
C LYS A 96 25.25 -1.71 6.04
N HIS A 97 24.57 -0.80 6.72
CA HIS A 97 23.37 -1.12 7.48
C HIS A 97 22.14 -0.48 6.85
N LEU A 98 21.00 -1.09 7.09
CA LEU A 98 19.70 -0.53 6.71
C LEU A 98 18.98 -0.11 7.96
N GLU A 99 18.46 1.11 7.94
CA GLU A 99 17.59 1.61 9.01
C GLU A 99 16.16 1.57 8.51
N TYR A 100 15.29 0.94 9.27
CA TYR A 100 13.87 0.86 8.95
C TYR A 100 13.11 1.86 9.80
N ARG A 101 12.11 2.49 9.21
CA ARG A 101 11.28 3.46 9.91
C ARG A 101 9.82 3.13 9.79
N CYS A 102 9.13 3.22 10.91
CA CYS A 102 7.69 3.11 10.97
C CYS A 102 7.20 4.39 11.64
N PHE A 103 6.76 5.35 10.80
CA PHE A 103 6.40 6.70 11.22
C PHE A 103 7.57 7.38 11.94
N ASP A 104 7.46 7.63 13.24
CA ASP A 104 8.51 8.27 14.02
C ASP A 104 9.41 7.29 14.79
N PHE A 105 9.27 6.00 14.57
CA PHE A 105 10.19 5.00 15.12
C PHE A 105 11.25 4.63 14.08
N ALA A 106 12.47 4.42 14.57
CA ALA A 106 13.57 3.93 13.75
C ALA A 106 14.18 2.71 14.44
N TYR A 107 14.60 1.73 13.64
CA TYR A 107 15.19 0.51 14.15
C TYR A 107 16.01 -0.15 13.07
N SER A 108 16.84 -1.12 13.48
CA SER A 108 17.58 -1.96 12.56
C SER A 108 17.23 -3.42 12.82
N ILE A 109 17.34 -4.25 11.80
CA ILE A 109 17.12 -5.68 11.94
C ILE A 109 18.46 -6.39 11.85
N CYS A 110 18.75 -7.20 12.84
CA CYS A 110 19.98 -7.97 12.93
C CYS A 110 19.62 -9.43 13.15
N GLY A 111 19.65 -10.22 12.06
CA GLY A 111 19.19 -11.59 12.09
C GLY A 111 17.67 -11.65 12.31
N ASP A 112 17.27 -12.22 13.45
CA ASP A 112 15.87 -12.34 13.83
C ASP A 112 15.47 -11.37 14.94
N LYS A 113 16.30 -10.34 15.16
CA LYS A 113 16.08 -9.38 16.25
C LYS A 113 16.06 -7.96 15.75
N ILE A 114 15.26 -7.16 16.40
CA ILE A 114 15.24 -5.72 16.20
C ILE A 114 16.19 -5.11 17.22
N SER A 115 17.02 -4.16 16.77
CA SER A 115 17.95 -3.45 17.64
C SER A 115 17.93 -1.96 17.32
N GLY A 116 18.37 -1.14 18.29
CA GLY A 116 18.44 0.29 18.12
C GLY A 116 17.07 0.96 17.94
N LEU A 117 16.03 0.31 18.44
CA LEU A 117 14.68 0.87 18.35
C LEU A 117 14.61 2.13 19.19
N ARG A 118 14.19 3.23 18.54
CA ARG A 118 14.12 4.53 19.18
C ARG A 118 13.06 5.37 18.52
N LYS A 119 12.51 6.28 19.26
CA LYS A 119 11.55 7.25 18.74
C LYS A 119 12.32 8.49 18.26
N LEU A 120 12.02 8.91 17.02
CA LEU A 120 12.59 10.10 16.43
C LEU A 120 11.69 11.29 16.73
N GLY A 121 12.24 12.33 17.18
CA GLY A 121 11.46 13.53 17.43
C GLY A 121 11.11 13.85 18.81
#